data_b18260b5a33b271e7ff5c0c2b2eb0642
#
_entry.id   b18260b5a33b271e7ff5c0c2b2eb0642
#
_cell.length_a   1.000
_cell.length_b   1.000
_cell.length_c   1.000
_cell.angle_alpha   90.00
_cell.angle_beta   90.00
_cell.angle_gamma   90.00
#
_symmetry.space_group_name_H-M   'P 1'
#
loop_
_entity.id
_entity.type
_entity.pdbx_description
1 polymer ?
#
loop_
_entity_poly.entity_id
_entity_poly.type
_entity_poly.pdbx_seq_one_letter_code
_entity_poly.pdbx_strand_id
1 'polypeptide(L)'
;MLYKDDAFGDMFFKLGKLLLIIYFIFPLKLIAQYDSVAYSRNYEFVEGVFLNGVDFKFNRPISKLKIISNIPKEQLDFIKQIMESRTIHYRDSIGKEILLDKLSVWGYCQNRSIYINFNNEFNRLNVVGTLCHFTANFEMQVNYRDNFSYNATLNNSVQELRHYVYDTQTNTVFDFNVKNMELLLKNDADLYLNFMNFKKRQKSEAIFIYLRKYNENHPFFLPVIK
;
A
#
# COMPACT_ATOMS: atom_id res chain seq x y z
N MET A 1 -13.51 41.61 -63.51
CA MET A 1 -14.41 41.59 -62.36
C MET A 1 -14.47 40.15 -61.82
N LEU A 2 -13.42 39.70 -61.14
CA LEU A 2 -13.30 38.33 -60.51
C LEU A 2 -12.16 38.40 -59.47
N TYR A 3 -12.46 38.82 -58.28
CA TYR A 3 -11.54 38.71 -57.16
C TYR A 3 -12.33 38.87 -55.83
N LYS A 4 -13.00 37.81 -55.42
CA LYS A 4 -13.63 37.82 -54.08
C LYS A 4 -13.85 36.45 -53.41
N ASP A 5 -13.33 35.35 -53.93
CA ASP A 5 -13.63 34.03 -53.36
C ASP A 5 -12.48 33.38 -52.54
N ASP A 6 -11.26 33.93 -52.59
CA ASP A 6 -10.12 33.30 -51.89
C ASP A 6 -10.08 33.55 -50.37
N ALA A 7 -10.68 34.63 -49.86
CA ALA A 7 -10.64 34.98 -48.44
C ALA A 7 -11.53 34.08 -47.60
N PHE A 8 -12.61 33.54 -48.14
CA PHE A 8 -13.54 32.68 -47.38
C PHE A 8 -12.98 31.27 -47.20
N GLY A 9 -12.34 30.72 -48.22
CA GLY A 9 -11.67 29.41 -48.16
C GLY A 9 -10.51 29.37 -47.18
N ASP A 10 -9.73 30.46 -47.14
CA ASP A 10 -8.55 30.56 -46.25
C ASP A 10 -8.96 30.68 -44.77
N MET A 11 -10.09 31.30 -44.47
CA MET A 11 -10.66 31.41 -43.13
C MET A 11 -11.15 30.04 -42.61
N PHE A 12 -11.82 29.23 -43.41
CA PHE A 12 -12.26 27.88 -43.03
C PHE A 12 -11.09 26.93 -42.85
N PHE A 13 -10.03 27.05 -43.64
CA PHE A 13 -8.83 26.24 -43.54
C PHE A 13 -8.03 26.57 -42.27
N LYS A 14 -7.98 27.84 -41.87
CA LYS A 14 -7.37 28.31 -40.63
C LYS A 14 -8.18 27.89 -39.40
N LEU A 15 -9.53 27.95 -39.48
CA LEU A 15 -10.42 27.51 -38.40
C LEU A 15 -10.33 25.98 -38.20
N GLY A 16 -10.28 25.21 -39.29
CA GLY A 16 -10.09 23.75 -39.26
C GLY A 16 -8.76 23.32 -38.61
N LYS A 17 -7.67 24.03 -38.95
CA LYS A 17 -6.35 23.80 -38.30
C LYS A 17 -6.36 24.17 -36.82
N LEU A 18 -7.02 25.24 -36.40
CA LEU A 18 -7.17 25.65 -35.03
C LEU A 18 -7.97 24.62 -34.22
N LEU A 19 -9.06 24.09 -34.75
CA LEU A 19 -9.85 23.02 -34.14
C LEU A 19 -9.08 21.72 -34.01
N LEU A 20 -8.27 21.34 -35.00
CA LEU A 20 -7.39 20.16 -34.93
C LEU A 20 -6.32 20.31 -33.87
N ILE A 21 -5.74 21.50 -33.68
CA ILE A 21 -4.73 21.77 -32.63
C ILE A 21 -5.37 21.70 -31.25
N ILE A 22 -6.59 22.21 -31.06
CA ILE A 22 -7.33 22.11 -29.80
C ILE A 22 -7.64 20.65 -29.47
N TYR A 23 -7.95 19.80 -30.44
CA TYR A 23 -8.18 18.36 -30.22
C TYR A 23 -6.91 17.61 -29.80
N PHE A 24 -5.71 18.06 -30.23
CA PHE A 24 -4.43 17.48 -29.86
C PHE A 24 -3.89 17.97 -28.53
N ILE A 25 -4.28 19.17 -28.09
CA ILE A 25 -3.79 19.79 -26.83
C ILE A 25 -4.60 19.35 -25.60
N PHE A 26 -5.84 18.90 -25.78
CA PHE A 26 -6.62 18.25 -24.74
C PHE A 26 -6.60 16.73 -24.93
N PRO A 27 -5.60 16.01 -24.32
CA PRO A 27 -5.80 14.59 -24.12
C PRO A 27 -7.04 14.48 -23.25
N LEU A 28 -8.14 14.00 -23.80
CA LEU A 28 -9.25 13.47 -23.02
C LEU A 28 -8.65 12.42 -22.10
N LYS A 29 -8.29 12.85 -20.88
CA LYS A 29 -8.08 11.91 -19.79
C LYS A 29 -9.44 11.24 -19.60
N LEU A 30 -9.67 10.14 -20.30
CA LEU A 30 -10.63 9.14 -19.89
C LEU A 30 -10.14 8.65 -18.52
N ILE A 31 -10.46 9.43 -17.49
CA ILE A 31 -10.38 8.95 -16.12
C ILE A 31 -11.46 7.88 -16.08
N ALA A 32 -11.05 6.62 -16.27
CA ALA A 32 -11.92 5.50 -15.98
C ALA A 32 -12.35 5.72 -14.52
N GLN A 33 -13.57 6.18 -14.34
CA GLN A 33 -14.18 6.43 -13.04
C GLN A 33 -14.45 5.04 -12.47
N TYR A 34 -13.46 4.49 -11.76
CA TYR A 34 -13.67 3.28 -10.98
C TYR A 34 -14.62 3.64 -9.86
N ASP A 35 -15.76 2.98 -9.81
CA ASP A 35 -16.62 3.03 -8.63
C ASP A 35 -15.76 2.65 -7.43
N SER A 36 -15.62 3.56 -6.48
CA SER A 36 -14.81 3.34 -5.28
C SER A 36 -15.67 3.49 -4.04
N VAL A 37 -15.35 2.70 -3.03
CA VAL A 37 -16.02 2.71 -1.73
C VAL A 37 -14.98 2.95 -0.64
N ALA A 38 -15.33 3.73 0.38
CA ALA A 38 -14.50 3.89 1.54
C ALA A 38 -14.36 2.53 2.25
N TYR A 39 -13.13 2.19 2.66
CA TYR A 39 -12.87 0.96 3.38
C TYR A 39 -13.74 0.86 4.64
N SER A 40 -14.34 -0.28 4.80
CA SER A 40 -15.04 -0.69 6.01
C SER A 40 -14.61 -2.10 6.41
N ARG A 41 -14.90 -2.52 7.64
CA ARG A 41 -14.57 -3.87 8.11
C ARG A 41 -15.25 -5.00 7.32
N ASN A 42 -16.32 -4.66 6.61
CA ASN A 42 -17.06 -5.59 5.77
C ASN A 42 -16.51 -5.67 4.34
N TYR A 43 -15.51 -4.84 4.00
CA TYR A 43 -14.89 -4.91 2.68
C TYR A 43 -14.12 -6.23 2.52
N GLU A 44 -14.37 -6.92 1.42
CA GLU A 44 -13.73 -8.19 1.11
C GLU A 44 -12.59 -7.98 0.12
N PHE A 45 -11.36 -8.13 0.60
CA PHE A 45 -10.22 -8.15 -0.30
C PHE A 45 -10.18 -9.46 -1.08
N VAL A 46 -9.76 -9.38 -2.34
CA VAL A 46 -9.52 -10.56 -3.17
C VAL A 46 -8.34 -11.34 -2.59
N GLU A 47 -8.53 -12.64 -2.36
CA GLU A 47 -7.46 -13.52 -1.89
C GLU A 47 -6.37 -13.70 -2.96
N GLY A 48 -5.11 -13.53 -2.55
CA GLY A 48 -3.96 -13.63 -3.44
C GLY A 48 -2.78 -12.80 -3.00
N VAL A 49 -1.82 -12.64 -3.90
CA VAL A 49 -0.52 -12.00 -3.66
C VAL A 49 -0.48 -10.64 -4.32
N PHE A 50 -0.19 -9.59 -3.56
CA PHE A 50 0.01 -8.24 -4.06
C PHE A 50 1.49 -8.02 -4.40
N LEU A 51 1.79 -7.65 -5.64
CA LEU A 51 3.16 -7.40 -6.07
C LEU A 51 3.74 -6.11 -5.47
N ASN A 52 2.89 -5.09 -5.32
CA ASN A 52 3.28 -3.78 -4.82
C ASN A 52 2.12 -3.10 -4.09
N GLY A 53 2.37 -1.96 -3.44
CA GLY A 53 1.34 -1.21 -2.71
C GLY A 53 0.23 -0.64 -3.60
N VAL A 54 0.49 -0.44 -4.90
CA VAL A 54 -0.53 -0.02 -5.86
C VAL A 54 -1.53 -1.16 -6.09
N ASP A 55 -1.06 -2.39 -6.24
CA ASP A 55 -1.93 -3.56 -6.38
C ASP A 55 -2.79 -3.79 -5.14
N PHE A 56 -2.25 -3.56 -3.94
CA PHE A 56 -3.02 -3.55 -2.70
C PHE A 56 -4.11 -2.48 -2.73
N LYS A 57 -3.75 -1.23 -3.07
CA LYS A 57 -4.65 -0.08 -3.14
C LYS A 57 -5.80 -0.28 -4.14
N PHE A 58 -5.53 -0.98 -5.23
CA PHE A 58 -6.56 -1.29 -6.24
C PHE A 58 -7.17 -2.69 -6.07
N ASN A 59 -6.86 -3.39 -4.97
CA ASN A 59 -7.34 -4.75 -4.69
C ASN A 59 -7.18 -5.70 -5.90
N ARG A 60 -5.99 -5.69 -6.51
CA ARG A 60 -5.64 -6.47 -7.71
C ARG A 60 -4.49 -7.44 -7.45
N PRO A 61 -4.68 -8.43 -6.57
CA PRO A 61 -3.65 -9.43 -6.33
C PRO A 61 -3.53 -10.40 -7.52
N ILE A 62 -2.41 -11.10 -7.58
CA ILE A 62 -2.36 -12.39 -8.26
C ILE A 62 -3.32 -13.31 -7.52
N SER A 63 -4.50 -13.55 -8.12
CA SER A 63 -5.52 -14.39 -7.50
C SER A 63 -4.98 -15.77 -7.19
N LYS A 64 -5.41 -16.38 -6.08
CA LYS A 64 -5.08 -17.76 -5.72
C LYS A 64 -5.36 -18.77 -6.85
N LEU A 65 -6.33 -18.47 -7.72
CA LEU A 65 -6.64 -19.33 -8.88
C LEU A 65 -5.52 -19.38 -9.92
N LYS A 66 -4.73 -18.32 -10.04
CA LYS A 66 -3.60 -18.22 -10.97
C LYS A 66 -2.30 -18.82 -10.42
N ILE A 67 -2.21 -19.07 -9.13
CA ILE A 67 -1.04 -19.68 -8.50
C ILE A 67 -0.96 -21.15 -8.87
N ILE A 68 0.22 -21.60 -9.30
CA ILE A 68 0.52 -22.97 -9.67
C ILE A 68 1.12 -23.66 -8.44
N SER A 69 0.46 -24.67 -7.93
CA SER A 69 0.89 -25.43 -6.77
C SER A 69 0.22 -26.79 -6.71
N ASN A 70 0.85 -27.74 -6.03
CA ASN A 70 0.27 -29.04 -5.69
C ASN A 70 -0.63 -28.97 -4.44
N ILE A 71 -0.64 -27.84 -3.74
CA ILE A 71 -1.49 -27.61 -2.57
C ILE A 71 -2.92 -27.34 -3.05
N PRO A 72 -3.95 -27.98 -2.48
CA PRO A 72 -5.34 -27.71 -2.82
C PRO A 72 -5.72 -26.24 -2.52
N LYS A 73 -6.31 -25.54 -3.49
CA LYS A 73 -6.65 -24.13 -3.36
C LYS A 73 -7.77 -23.85 -2.37
N GLU A 74 -8.52 -24.85 -1.99
CA GLU A 74 -9.62 -24.83 -1.03
C GLU A 74 -9.12 -24.75 0.42
N GLN A 75 -7.85 -25.06 0.66
CA GLN A 75 -7.27 -24.98 2.00
C GLN A 75 -7.29 -23.54 2.51
N LEU A 76 -7.70 -23.36 3.77
CA LEU A 76 -7.83 -22.05 4.39
C LEU A 76 -6.48 -21.31 4.52
N ASP A 77 -5.40 -22.05 4.60
CA ASP A 77 -4.03 -21.51 4.73
C ASP A 77 -3.21 -21.63 3.43
N PHE A 78 -3.88 -21.85 2.28
CA PHE A 78 -3.24 -22.03 0.97
C PHE A 78 -2.19 -20.95 0.67
N ILE A 79 -2.55 -19.67 0.75
CA ILE A 79 -1.62 -18.56 0.44
C ILE A 79 -0.44 -18.55 1.43
N LYS A 80 -0.71 -18.79 2.72
CA LYS A 80 0.34 -18.87 3.73
C LYS A 80 1.35 -19.97 3.40
N GLN A 81 0.89 -21.17 3.03
CA GLN A 81 1.75 -22.28 2.63
C GLN A 81 2.57 -21.94 1.37
N ILE A 82 1.98 -21.23 0.39
CA ILE A 82 2.72 -20.74 -0.78
C ILE A 82 3.83 -19.77 -0.33
N MET A 83 3.57 -18.90 0.66
CA MET A 83 4.56 -17.95 1.18
C MET A 83 5.66 -18.61 2.03
N GLU A 84 5.55 -19.87 2.42
CA GLU A 84 6.64 -20.63 3.03
C GLU A 84 7.72 -21.03 2.00
N SER A 85 7.34 -21.16 0.72
CA SER A 85 8.27 -21.43 -0.37
C SER A 85 9.09 -20.16 -0.71
N ARG A 86 10.30 -20.35 -1.25
CA ARG A 86 11.13 -19.22 -1.69
C ARG A 86 10.56 -18.53 -2.93
N THR A 87 9.95 -19.29 -3.83
CA THR A 87 9.43 -18.82 -5.11
C THR A 87 7.94 -19.14 -5.24
N ILE A 88 7.22 -18.19 -5.83
CA ILE A 88 5.80 -18.31 -6.16
C ILE A 88 5.71 -18.53 -7.66
N HIS A 89 5.06 -19.62 -8.08
CA HIS A 89 4.77 -19.90 -9.47
C HIS A 89 3.34 -19.48 -9.80
N TYR A 90 3.15 -18.69 -10.85
CA TYR A 90 1.80 -18.29 -11.25
C TYR A 90 1.70 -18.11 -12.77
N ARG A 91 0.46 -18.08 -13.29
CA ARG A 91 0.17 -17.74 -14.68
C ARG A 91 -0.27 -16.29 -14.78
N ASP A 92 0.34 -15.55 -15.70
CA ASP A 92 -0.06 -14.18 -15.99
C ASP A 92 -1.39 -14.12 -16.78
N SER A 93 -1.76 -12.93 -17.29
CA SER A 93 -3.00 -12.73 -18.04
C SER A 93 -3.02 -13.42 -19.41
N ILE A 94 -1.86 -13.74 -19.98
CA ILE A 94 -1.73 -14.42 -21.27
C ILE A 94 -1.43 -15.93 -21.12
N GLY A 95 -1.45 -16.45 -19.88
CA GLY A 95 -1.21 -17.85 -19.57
C GLY A 95 0.26 -18.25 -19.45
N LYS A 96 1.20 -17.31 -19.55
CA LYS A 96 2.63 -17.58 -19.38
C LYS A 96 2.95 -17.86 -17.90
N GLU A 97 3.76 -18.87 -17.65
CA GLU A 97 4.23 -19.19 -16.31
C GLU A 97 5.35 -18.24 -15.88
N ILE A 98 5.18 -17.66 -14.71
CA ILE A 98 6.12 -16.70 -14.11
C ILE A 98 6.58 -17.24 -12.77
N LEU A 99 7.87 -17.11 -12.51
CA LEU A 99 8.52 -17.36 -11.23
C LEU A 99 8.75 -16.03 -10.53
N LEU A 100 8.29 -15.90 -9.30
CA LEU A 100 8.40 -14.70 -8.50
C LEU A 100 9.09 -15.02 -7.17
N ASP A 101 10.11 -14.25 -6.80
CA ASP A 101 10.69 -14.34 -5.47
C ASP A 101 9.70 -13.78 -4.44
N LYS A 102 9.41 -14.55 -3.38
CA LYS A 102 8.48 -14.12 -2.33
C LYS A 102 8.90 -12.84 -1.64
N LEU A 103 10.20 -12.56 -1.56
CA LEU A 103 10.71 -11.36 -0.91
C LEU A 103 10.48 -10.10 -1.74
N SER A 104 10.18 -10.25 -3.05
CA SER A 104 9.90 -9.13 -3.94
C SER A 104 8.44 -8.67 -3.91
N VAL A 105 7.54 -9.40 -3.21
CA VAL A 105 6.13 -9.03 -3.14
C VAL A 105 5.88 -8.08 -1.98
N TRP A 106 4.90 -7.21 -2.15
CA TRP A 106 4.45 -6.30 -1.10
C TRP A 106 3.75 -7.04 0.05
N GLY A 107 2.96 -8.06 -0.27
CA GLY A 107 2.19 -8.80 0.73
C GLY A 107 1.12 -9.69 0.11
N TYR A 108 0.21 -10.16 0.93
CA TYR A 108 -0.87 -11.03 0.47
C TYR A 108 -2.15 -10.86 1.29
N CYS A 109 -3.28 -11.30 0.71
CA CYS A 109 -4.57 -11.44 1.39
C CYS A 109 -4.95 -12.90 1.54
N GLN A 110 -5.33 -13.29 2.75
CA GLN A 110 -5.90 -14.61 3.05
C GLN A 110 -6.92 -14.48 4.17
N ASN A 111 -8.08 -15.13 4.02
CA ASN A 111 -9.15 -15.12 5.03
C ASN A 111 -9.49 -13.70 5.52
N ARG A 112 -9.69 -12.76 4.60
CA ARG A 112 -9.96 -11.34 4.86
C ARG A 112 -8.86 -10.60 5.64
N SER A 113 -7.73 -11.23 5.88
CA SER A 113 -6.57 -10.63 6.55
C SER A 113 -5.52 -10.24 5.54
N ILE A 114 -5.00 -9.02 5.68
CA ILE A 114 -3.91 -8.50 4.86
C ILE A 114 -2.61 -8.66 5.62
N TYR A 115 -1.59 -9.15 4.93
CA TYR A 115 -0.24 -9.31 5.45
C TYR A 115 0.71 -8.51 4.58
N ILE A 116 1.48 -7.61 5.18
CA ILE A 116 2.52 -6.80 4.53
C ILE A 116 3.88 -7.45 4.71
N ASN A 117 4.70 -7.47 3.65
CA ASN A 117 6.09 -7.84 3.74
C ASN A 117 6.90 -6.68 4.33
N PHE A 118 7.50 -6.92 5.48
CA PHE A 118 8.38 -5.96 6.12
C PHE A 118 9.56 -6.72 6.75
N ASN A 119 10.78 -6.32 6.42
CA ASN A 119 12.01 -7.01 6.84
C ASN A 119 12.03 -8.50 6.48
N ASN A 120 11.51 -8.87 5.29
CA ASN A 120 11.41 -10.25 4.80
C ASN A 120 10.45 -11.16 5.58
N GLU A 121 9.62 -10.58 6.45
CA GLU A 121 8.57 -11.26 7.18
C GLU A 121 7.19 -10.71 6.80
N PHE A 122 6.18 -11.59 6.77
CA PHE A 122 4.81 -11.20 6.50
C PHE A 122 4.07 -10.90 7.79
N ASN A 123 3.74 -9.63 8.00
CA ASN A 123 3.13 -9.11 9.21
C ASN A 123 1.68 -8.71 8.97
N ARG A 124 0.76 -9.16 9.82
CA ARG A 124 -0.67 -8.85 9.67
C ARG A 124 -0.94 -7.37 9.92
N LEU A 125 -1.72 -6.74 9.03
CA LEU A 125 -2.27 -5.40 9.28
C LEU A 125 -3.37 -5.49 10.35
N ASN A 126 -3.12 -4.88 11.50
CA ASN A 126 -4.07 -4.82 12.62
C ASN A 126 -5.11 -3.70 12.42
N VAL A 127 -4.73 -2.64 11.71
CA VAL A 127 -5.60 -1.56 11.24
C VAL A 127 -5.37 -1.39 9.76
N VAL A 128 -6.44 -1.38 8.98
CA VAL A 128 -6.43 -1.05 7.55
C VAL A 128 -7.08 0.31 7.38
N GLY A 129 -6.47 1.17 6.60
CA GLY A 129 -6.93 2.53 6.33
C GLY A 129 -5.93 3.26 5.44
N THR A 130 -6.02 4.56 5.34
CA THR A 130 -5.00 5.40 4.71
C THR A 130 -3.66 5.25 5.42
N LEU A 131 -3.70 5.17 6.75
CA LEU A 131 -2.59 4.74 7.60
C LEU A 131 -2.90 3.35 8.14
N CYS A 132 -2.15 2.34 7.70
CA CYS A 132 -2.29 0.96 8.17
C CYS A 132 -1.31 0.70 9.31
N HIS A 133 -1.78 0.07 10.40
CA HIS A 133 -0.93 -0.29 11.53
C HIS A 133 -0.65 -1.79 11.55
N PHE A 134 0.59 -2.16 11.86
CA PHE A 134 0.99 -3.54 12.12
C PHE A 134 2.10 -3.61 13.18
N THR A 135 2.41 -4.83 13.61
CA THR A 135 3.53 -5.14 14.51
C THR A 135 4.48 -6.09 13.79
N ALA A 136 5.78 -5.90 14.00
CA ALA A 136 6.82 -6.79 13.49
C ALA A 136 7.91 -7.00 14.52
N ASN A 137 8.58 -8.14 14.44
CA ASN A 137 9.75 -8.42 15.26
C ASN A 137 10.95 -7.60 14.76
N PHE A 138 11.66 -7.00 15.69
CA PHE A 138 12.92 -6.33 15.45
C PHE A 138 14.02 -7.06 16.19
N GLU A 139 15.03 -7.51 15.44
CA GLU A 139 16.17 -8.19 16.03
C GLU A 139 17.22 -7.17 16.47
N MET A 140 17.48 -7.10 17.77
CA MET A 140 18.52 -6.25 18.34
C MET A 140 19.72 -7.11 18.74
N GLN A 141 20.89 -6.81 18.20
CA GLN A 141 22.12 -7.41 18.69
C GLN A 141 22.55 -6.68 19.97
N VAL A 142 22.51 -7.39 21.09
CA VAL A 142 22.96 -6.86 22.38
C VAL A 142 24.33 -7.45 22.68
N ASN A 143 25.35 -6.62 22.61
CA ASN A 143 26.70 -6.99 22.99
C ASN A 143 26.84 -6.84 24.51
N TYR A 144 26.74 -7.92 25.26
CA TYR A 144 27.11 -7.93 26.66
C TYR A 144 28.64 -8.06 26.74
N ARG A 145 29.32 -7.01 27.21
CA ARG A 145 30.68 -7.13 27.73
C ARG A 145 30.56 -7.66 29.15
N ASP A 146 30.80 -8.95 29.31
CA ASP A 146 30.98 -9.51 30.63
C ASP A 146 32.36 -9.07 31.16
N ASN A 147 32.39 -8.22 32.17
CA ASN A 147 33.63 -7.71 32.78
C ASN A 147 34.44 -8.81 33.53
N PHE A 148 33.92 -10.03 33.63
CA PHE A 148 34.54 -11.16 34.34
C PHE A 148 35.10 -12.24 33.41
N SER A 149 34.84 -12.19 32.09
CA SER A 149 35.34 -13.20 31.18
C SER A 149 36.24 -12.57 30.13
N TYR A 150 37.50 -12.92 30.12
CA TYR A 150 38.58 -12.31 29.32
C TYR A 150 38.43 -12.50 27.81
N ASN A 151 37.49 -13.33 27.29
CA ASN A 151 37.36 -13.62 25.86
C ASN A 151 35.97 -14.09 25.37
N ALA A 152 34.87 -13.79 26.04
CA ALA A 152 33.56 -14.19 25.54
C ALA A 152 32.68 -12.97 25.19
N THR A 153 32.67 -12.59 23.93
CA THR A 153 31.60 -11.73 23.39
C THR A 153 30.41 -12.62 23.10
N LEU A 154 29.46 -12.69 24.02
CA LEU A 154 28.17 -13.35 23.77
C LEU A 154 27.32 -12.41 22.91
N ASN A 155 27.23 -12.68 21.62
CA ASN A 155 26.29 -12.03 20.74
C ASN A 155 24.90 -12.61 21.00
N ASN A 156 24.16 -12.04 21.93
CA ASN A 156 22.75 -12.38 22.12
C ASN A 156 21.88 -11.47 21.27
N SER A 157 21.11 -12.06 20.35
CA SER A 157 20.04 -11.34 19.68
C SER A 157 18.78 -11.37 20.56
N VAL A 158 18.21 -10.20 20.81
CA VAL A 158 16.92 -10.06 21.50
C VAL A 158 15.89 -9.63 20.47
N GLN A 159 14.80 -10.39 20.36
CA GLN A 159 13.67 -10.01 19.54
C GLN A 159 12.74 -9.09 20.34
N GLU A 160 12.48 -7.91 19.79
CA GLU A 160 11.55 -6.92 20.34
C GLU A 160 10.40 -6.73 19.38
N LEU A 161 9.17 -6.84 19.88
CA LEU A 161 7.98 -6.53 19.08
C LEU A 161 7.80 -5.02 18.99
N ARG A 162 7.87 -4.47 17.78
CA ARG A 162 7.70 -3.05 17.51
C ARG A 162 6.45 -2.77 16.69
N HIS A 163 5.93 -1.57 16.86
CA HIS A 163 4.76 -1.06 16.17
C HIS A 163 5.20 -0.21 14.96
N TYR A 164 4.53 -0.42 13.82
CA TYR A 164 4.79 0.29 12.57
C TYR A 164 3.49 0.81 11.97
N VAL A 165 3.62 1.85 11.17
CA VAL A 165 2.54 2.38 10.35
C VAL A 165 2.98 2.43 8.89
N TYR A 166 2.15 1.88 8.01
CA TYR A 166 2.32 1.96 6.57
C TYR A 166 1.35 3.02 6.02
N ASP A 167 1.91 4.03 5.36
CA ASP A 167 1.15 5.05 4.66
C ASP A 167 0.86 4.60 3.22
N THR A 168 -0.40 4.38 2.91
CA THR A 168 -0.85 3.92 1.58
C THR A 168 -0.70 4.98 0.50
N GLN A 169 -0.56 6.26 0.85
CA GLN A 169 -0.39 7.35 -0.12
C GLN A 169 1.06 7.41 -0.62
N THR A 170 2.01 7.29 0.30
CA THR A 170 3.44 7.40 -0.01
C THR A 170 4.14 6.05 -0.21
N ASN A 171 3.45 4.93 0.09
CA ASN A 171 4.01 3.57 0.11
C ASN A 171 5.21 3.44 1.07
N THR A 172 5.19 4.15 2.18
CA THR A 172 6.30 4.20 3.14
C THR A 172 5.89 3.60 4.48
N VAL A 173 6.80 2.86 5.09
CA VAL A 173 6.65 2.36 6.47
C VAL A 173 7.43 3.26 7.42
N PHE A 174 6.80 3.62 8.54
CA PHE A 174 7.38 4.40 9.63
C PHE A 174 7.26 3.64 10.94
N ASP A 175 8.20 3.86 11.87
CA ASP A 175 7.98 3.46 13.26
C ASP A 175 6.73 4.16 13.79
N PHE A 176 5.86 3.43 14.46
CA PHE A 176 4.66 3.99 15.07
C PHE A 176 4.99 4.61 16.43
N ASN A 177 5.44 5.84 16.40
CA ASN A 177 5.81 6.63 17.57
C ASN A 177 5.27 8.06 17.47
N VAL A 178 5.34 8.81 18.57
CA VAL A 178 4.82 10.19 18.64
C VAL A 178 5.42 11.09 17.57
N LYS A 179 6.74 11.01 17.34
CA LYS A 179 7.45 11.85 16.37
C LYS A 179 6.94 11.64 14.95
N ASN A 180 6.81 10.38 14.54
CA ASN A 180 6.33 10.06 13.19
C ASN A 180 4.83 10.34 13.06
N MET A 181 4.04 10.14 14.14
CA MET A 181 2.63 10.51 14.11
C MET A 181 2.42 12.01 13.97
N GLU A 182 3.23 12.84 14.62
CA GLU A 182 3.23 14.30 14.43
C GLU A 182 3.50 14.69 12.97
N LEU A 183 4.40 13.96 12.27
CA LEU A 183 4.66 14.19 10.84
C LEU A 183 3.47 13.81 9.96
N LEU A 184 2.89 12.65 10.20
CA LEU A 184 1.75 12.15 9.43
C LEU A 184 0.51 13.03 9.59
N LEU A 185 0.25 13.52 10.82
CA LEU A 185 -0.88 14.40 11.11
C LEU A 185 -0.77 15.77 10.47
N LYS A 186 0.39 16.22 9.96
CA LYS A 186 0.53 17.50 9.24
C LYS A 186 -0.37 17.61 8.02
N ASN A 187 -0.81 16.49 7.46
CA ASN A 187 -1.75 16.45 6.35
C ASN A 187 -3.21 16.76 6.78
N ASP A 188 -3.47 16.88 8.10
CA ASP A 188 -4.75 17.26 8.69
C ASP A 188 -4.50 18.32 9.78
N ALA A 189 -4.68 19.58 9.41
CA ALA A 189 -4.32 20.71 10.26
C ALA A 189 -5.03 20.69 11.63
N ASP A 190 -6.29 20.31 11.66
CA ASP A 190 -7.09 20.29 12.88
C ASP A 190 -6.64 19.17 13.82
N LEU A 191 -6.41 17.96 13.28
CA LEU A 191 -5.88 16.84 14.07
C LEU A 191 -4.48 17.15 14.57
N TYR A 192 -3.63 17.74 13.72
CA TYR A 192 -2.27 18.12 14.09
C TYR A 192 -2.27 19.12 15.26
N LEU A 193 -3.02 20.22 15.16
CA LEU A 193 -3.09 21.23 16.22
C LEU A 193 -3.61 20.65 17.53
N ASN A 194 -4.69 19.85 17.46
CA ASN A 194 -5.23 19.19 18.64
C ASN A 194 -4.23 18.23 19.29
N PHE A 195 -3.48 17.45 18.48
CA PHE A 195 -2.45 16.54 18.98
C PHE A 195 -1.27 17.30 19.60
N MET A 196 -0.87 18.43 19.01
CA MET A 196 0.23 19.24 19.51
C MET A 196 -0.05 19.89 20.88
N ASN A 197 -1.31 20.11 21.22
CA ASN A 197 -1.71 20.64 22.54
C ASN A 197 -1.49 19.64 23.69
N PHE A 198 -1.28 18.35 23.40
CA PHE A 198 -1.02 17.35 24.41
C PHE A 198 0.43 17.38 24.91
N LYS A 199 0.63 17.10 26.21
CA LYS A 199 1.96 16.81 26.75
C LYS A 199 2.47 15.48 26.21
N LYS A 200 3.79 15.28 26.25
CA LYS A 200 4.46 14.09 25.67
C LYS A 200 3.81 12.75 26.10
N ARG A 201 3.50 12.58 27.41
CA ARG A 201 2.83 11.37 27.92
C ARG A 201 1.45 11.18 27.32
N GLN A 202 0.63 12.24 27.28
CA GLN A 202 -0.70 12.21 26.72
C GLN A 202 -0.68 11.87 25.21
N LYS A 203 0.31 12.39 24.45
CA LYS A 203 0.51 12.03 23.03
C LYS A 203 0.74 10.53 22.87
N SER A 204 1.59 9.94 23.71
CA SER A 204 1.86 8.48 23.67
C SER A 204 0.62 7.65 23.96
N GLU A 205 -0.22 8.09 24.89
CA GLU A 205 -1.48 7.42 25.25
C GLU A 205 -2.55 7.60 24.14
N ALA A 206 -2.54 8.73 23.44
CA ALA A 206 -3.53 9.08 22.43
C ALA A 206 -3.18 8.63 21.00
N ILE A 207 -1.97 8.13 20.76
CA ILE A 207 -1.46 7.89 19.40
C ILE A 207 -2.37 7.00 18.55
N PHE A 208 -2.93 5.93 19.11
CA PHE A 208 -3.88 5.05 18.42
C PHE A 208 -5.23 5.71 18.16
N ILE A 209 -5.66 6.59 19.04
CA ILE A 209 -6.91 7.36 18.86
C ILE A 209 -6.74 8.29 17.65
N TYR A 210 -5.60 8.96 17.55
CA TYR A 210 -5.32 9.87 16.44
C TYR A 210 -5.08 9.15 15.11
N LEU A 211 -4.50 7.96 15.11
CA LEU A 211 -4.43 7.10 13.93
C LEU A 211 -5.84 6.79 13.38
N ARG A 212 -6.78 6.44 14.27
CA ARG A 212 -8.16 6.13 13.86
C ARG A 212 -8.88 7.38 13.35
N LYS A 213 -8.79 8.51 14.07
CA LYS A 213 -9.36 9.78 13.62
C LYS A 213 -8.82 10.22 12.27
N TYR A 214 -7.51 10.04 12.04
CA TYR A 214 -6.92 10.33 10.74
C TYR A 214 -7.54 9.47 9.64
N ASN A 215 -7.71 8.17 9.86
CA ASN A 215 -8.34 7.27 8.89
C ASN A 215 -9.84 7.58 8.69
N GLU A 216 -10.52 8.11 9.69
CA GLU A 216 -11.92 8.58 9.59
C GLU A 216 -12.02 9.85 8.73
N ASN A 217 -11.11 10.82 8.93
CA ASN A 217 -11.07 12.06 8.14
C ASN A 217 -10.54 11.85 6.73
N HIS A 218 -9.65 10.87 6.54
CA HIS A 218 -9.01 10.52 5.28
C HIS A 218 -9.30 9.07 4.91
N PRO A 219 -10.53 8.75 4.45
CA PRO A 219 -10.92 7.39 4.15
C PRO A 219 -10.03 6.74 3.08
N PHE A 220 -9.69 5.49 3.28
CA PHE A 220 -9.02 4.67 2.29
C PHE A 220 -10.04 4.15 1.28
N PHE A 221 -9.98 4.66 0.05
CA PHE A 221 -10.90 4.27 -1.01
C PHE A 221 -10.38 3.06 -1.78
N LEU A 222 -11.25 2.09 -1.97
CA LEU A 222 -11.00 0.83 -2.65
C LEU A 222 -12.01 0.64 -3.78
N PRO A 223 -11.68 -0.11 -4.86
CA PRO A 223 -12.62 -0.38 -5.94
C PRO A 223 -13.81 -1.21 -5.43
N VAL A 224 -14.99 -0.94 -5.99
CA VAL A 224 -16.16 -1.79 -5.77
C VAL A 224 -15.93 -3.13 -6.46
N ILE A 225 -16.05 -4.23 -5.71
CA ILE A 225 -15.98 -5.58 -6.25
C ILE A 225 -17.38 -5.90 -6.80
N LYS A 226 -17.46 -6.09 -8.12
CA LYS A 226 -18.70 -6.52 -8.80
C LYS A 226 -18.78 -8.04 -8.87
#